data_5046c725faa74ed491b1723e396c693f
#
_entry.id   5046c725faa74ed491b1723e396c693f
#
_cell.length_a   1.000
_cell.length_b   1.000
_cell.length_c   1.000
_cell.angle_alpha   90.00
_cell.angle_beta   90.00
_cell.angle_gamma   90.00
#
_symmetry.space_group_name_H-M   'P 1'
#
loop_
_entity.id
_entity.type
_entity.pdbx_description
1 polymer ?
#
loop_
_entity_poly.entity_id
_entity_poly.type
_entity_poly.pdbx_seq_one_letter_code
_entity_poly.pdbx_strand_id
1 'polypeptide(L)'
;MFYGLLAAIGWGTSTTTAAIALRRARSHIVVLFSQAIGVVFLVILAVGTHAPLLSVAGSAVVALVWAGLIGLLSYLAFYQAVAIGSPGLMSAISSTYGGVAAILAVVLLGERLTGLGIAGVVLAVIGIVLAAAGPGTPAPAAAAPTGPGAAVSGRVRSGSPALAVSLALLSAVGYGVGGYLLGEYSQRSGWLMPGVIAHGTSVLALAGVLPLLRGRNGWRGLDLATLGWMAVAGLADAAALAAYSRGTQIGQVAITAAISSIYPVIPLAFGVLLLGERLSRRQLAGIVIIIAGLVLLGMA
;
A
#
# COMPACT_ATOMS: atom_id res chain seq x y z
N MET A 1 16.52 -4.55 -6.42
CA MET A 1 16.54 -3.36 -5.55
C MET A 1 15.83 -2.13 -6.14
N PHE A 2 16.25 -1.61 -7.29
CA PHE A 2 15.70 -0.37 -7.87
C PHE A 2 14.16 -0.35 -7.95
N TYR A 3 13.55 -1.38 -8.50
CA TYR A 3 12.09 -1.47 -8.64
C TYR A 3 11.36 -1.59 -7.28
N GLY A 4 11.96 -2.26 -6.28
CA GLY A 4 11.42 -2.30 -4.92
C GLY A 4 11.39 -0.92 -4.27
N LEU A 5 12.43 -0.11 -4.46
CA LEU A 5 12.48 1.28 -3.99
C LEU A 5 11.46 2.17 -4.71
N LEU A 6 11.32 2.03 -6.03
CA LEU A 6 10.27 2.74 -6.77
C LEU A 6 8.88 2.38 -6.25
N ALA A 7 8.63 1.09 -5.98
CA ALA A 7 7.38 0.64 -5.39
C ALA A 7 7.16 1.25 -4.00
N ALA A 8 8.19 1.29 -3.14
CA ALA A 8 8.10 1.94 -1.84
C ALA A 8 7.76 3.43 -1.94
N ILE A 9 8.40 4.17 -2.83
CA ILE A 9 8.12 5.59 -3.07
C ILE A 9 6.67 5.77 -3.55
N GLY A 10 6.25 4.99 -4.53
CA GLY A 10 4.91 5.07 -5.07
C GLY A 10 3.83 4.75 -4.04
N TRP A 11 3.95 3.64 -3.29
CA TRP A 11 2.99 3.30 -2.25
C TRP A 11 3.02 4.26 -1.07
N GLY A 12 4.18 4.80 -0.70
CA GLY A 12 4.28 5.85 0.31
C GLY A 12 3.58 7.14 -0.11
N THR A 13 3.75 7.55 -1.37
CA THR A 13 3.05 8.69 -1.98
C THR A 13 1.54 8.43 -2.05
N SER A 14 1.13 7.25 -2.51
CA SER A 14 -0.27 6.83 -2.56
C SER A 14 -0.92 6.88 -1.18
N THR A 15 -0.28 6.29 -0.17
CA THR A 15 -0.78 6.28 1.21
C THR A 15 -0.93 7.70 1.77
N THR A 16 0.05 8.58 1.53
CA THR A 16 0.02 9.97 1.99
C THR A 16 -1.13 10.74 1.35
N THR A 17 -1.26 10.66 0.05
CA THR A 17 -2.31 11.38 -0.70
C THR A 17 -3.70 10.80 -0.44
N ALA A 18 -3.83 9.47 -0.31
CA ALA A 18 -5.07 8.83 0.12
C ALA A 18 -5.48 9.27 1.53
N ALA A 19 -4.55 9.40 2.48
CA ALA A 19 -4.84 9.88 3.82
C ALA A 19 -5.39 11.32 3.81
N ILE A 20 -4.94 12.18 2.89
CA ILE A 20 -5.50 13.52 2.70
C ILE A 20 -6.94 13.43 2.18
N ALA A 21 -7.18 12.58 1.16
CA ALA A 21 -8.51 12.38 0.59
C ALA A 21 -9.51 11.80 1.61
N LEU A 22 -9.06 10.87 2.46
CA LEU A 22 -9.87 10.23 3.51
C LEU A 22 -10.40 11.21 4.57
N ARG A 23 -9.83 12.42 4.69
CA ARG A 23 -10.36 13.46 5.57
C ARG A 23 -11.72 14.01 5.09
N ARG A 24 -11.98 13.93 3.78
CA ARG A 24 -13.16 14.51 3.12
C ARG A 24 -14.06 13.46 2.45
N ALA A 25 -13.53 12.27 2.18
CA ALA A 25 -14.22 11.21 1.47
C ALA A 25 -14.26 9.91 2.31
N ARG A 26 -15.24 9.05 2.03
CA ARG A 26 -15.33 7.73 2.66
C ARG A 26 -14.34 6.76 2.06
N SER A 27 -13.81 5.83 2.85
CA SER A 27 -12.79 4.87 2.44
C SER A 27 -13.14 4.10 1.17
N HIS A 28 -14.37 3.59 1.04
CA HIS A 28 -14.80 2.84 -0.15
C HIS A 28 -14.83 3.70 -1.43
N ILE A 29 -15.08 5.01 -1.32
CA ILE A 29 -15.04 5.94 -2.47
C ILE A 29 -13.59 6.22 -2.85
N VAL A 30 -12.73 6.47 -1.86
CA VAL A 30 -11.30 6.68 -2.11
C VAL A 30 -10.70 5.44 -2.78
N VAL A 31 -11.00 4.24 -2.27
CA VAL A 31 -10.54 2.98 -2.89
C VAL A 31 -11.06 2.84 -4.31
N LEU A 32 -12.37 2.97 -4.53
CA LEU A 32 -12.96 2.79 -5.86
C LEU A 32 -12.34 3.74 -6.89
N PHE A 33 -12.25 5.03 -6.55
CA PHE A 33 -11.75 6.04 -7.47
C PHE A 33 -10.25 5.86 -7.75
N SER A 34 -9.44 5.64 -6.71
CA SER A 34 -8.00 5.42 -6.86
C SER A 34 -7.71 4.16 -7.66
N GLN A 35 -8.39 3.05 -7.35
CA GLN A 35 -8.21 1.79 -8.07
C GLN A 35 -8.68 1.89 -9.53
N ALA A 36 -9.78 2.61 -9.82
CA ALA A 36 -10.25 2.81 -11.18
C ALA A 36 -9.23 3.60 -12.03
N ILE A 37 -8.66 4.67 -11.47
CA ILE A 37 -7.57 5.42 -12.12
C ILE A 37 -6.35 4.53 -12.31
N GLY A 38 -6.02 3.72 -11.29
CA GLY A 38 -4.91 2.76 -11.37
C GLY A 38 -5.08 1.76 -12.50
N VAL A 39 -6.28 1.19 -12.69
CA VAL A 39 -6.58 0.28 -13.81
C VAL A 39 -6.37 0.99 -15.16
N VAL A 40 -6.91 2.21 -15.32
CA VAL A 40 -6.74 2.99 -16.55
C VAL A 40 -5.25 3.22 -16.84
N PHE A 41 -4.48 3.61 -15.83
CA PHE A 41 -3.03 3.79 -15.97
C PHE A 41 -2.32 2.50 -16.39
N LEU A 42 -2.60 1.37 -15.73
CA LEU A 42 -1.98 0.09 -16.05
C LEU A 42 -2.35 -0.40 -17.46
N VAL A 43 -3.60 -0.18 -17.90
CA VAL A 43 -4.04 -0.52 -19.27
C VAL A 43 -3.34 0.36 -20.29
N ILE A 44 -3.24 1.68 -20.06
CA ILE A 44 -2.49 2.59 -20.95
C ILE A 44 -1.02 2.15 -21.04
N LEU A 45 -0.42 1.81 -19.90
CA LEU A 45 0.96 1.34 -19.85
C LEU A 45 1.14 0.00 -20.60
N ALA A 46 0.17 -0.93 -20.45
CA ALA A 46 0.20 -2.21 -21.14
C ALA A 46 0.09 -2.06 -22.66
N VAL A 47 -0.81 -1.18 -23.13
CA VAL A 47 -0.95 -0.86 -24.55
C VAL A 47 0.31 -0.15 -25.07
N GLY A 48 0.82 0.85 -24.35
CA GLY A 48 2.00 1.63 -24.75
C GLY A 48 3.29 0.83 -24.79
N THR A 49 3.39 -0.23 -23.96
CA THR A 49 4.55 -1.16 -23.94
C THR A 49 4.36 -2.39 -24.80
N HIS A 50 3.26 -2.47 -25.56
CA HIS A 50 2.88 -3.65 -26.35
C HIS A 50 2.87 -4.95 -25.52
N ALA A 51 2.52 -4.86 -24.23
CA ALA A 51 2.44 -6.04 -23.37
C ALA A 51 1.31 -6.96 -23.86
N PRO A 52 1.53 -8.29 -23.90
CA PRO A 52 0.51 -9.22 -24.38
C PRO A 52 -0.68 -9.27 -23.42
N LEU A 53 -1.79 -8.66 -23.83
CA LEU A 53 -3.01 -8.51 -23.01
C LEU A 53 -3.72 -9.83 -22.68
N LEU A 54 -3.46 -10.90 -23.44
CA LEU A 54 -4.10 -12.22 -23.28
C LEU A 54 -3.11 -13.33 -22.88
N SER A 55 -1.99 -12.98 -22.26
CA SER A 55 -0.93 -13.94 -21.92
C SER A 55 -1.20 -14.76 -20.65
N VAL A 56 -2.29 -14.47 -19.93
CA VAL A 56 -2.59 -15.09 -18.65
C VAL A 56 -3.46 -16.33 -18.85
N ALA A 57 -2.96 -17.51 -18.46
CA ALA A 57 -3.74 -18.75 -18.52
C ALA A 57 -4.98 -18.71 -17.61
N GLY A 58 -6.05 -19.44 -17.95
CA GLY A 58 -7.32 -19.41 -17.23
C GLY A 58 -7.19 -19.70 -15.72
N SER A 59 -6.35 -20.66 -15.32
CA SER A 59 -6.07 -20.95 -13.90
C SER A 59 -5.39 -19.80 -13.18
N ALA A 60 -4.50 -19.07 -13.85
CA ALA A 60 -3.85 -17.88 -13.30
C ALA A 60 -4.83 -16.72 -13.15
N VAL A 61 -5.79 -16.56 -14.06
CA VAL A 61 -6.86 -15.56 -13.92
C VAL A 61 -7.64 -15.77 -12.62
N VAL A 62 -8.01 -17.00 -12.30
CA VAL A 62 -8.71 -17.32 -11.05
C VAL A 62 -7.89 -16.91 -9.82
N ALA A 63 -6.60 -17.24 -9.79
CA ALA A 63 -5.71 -16.85 -8.68
C ALA A 63 -5.56 -15.32 -8.58
N LEU A 64 -5.46 -14.61 -9.70
CA LEU A 64 -5.36 -13.15 -9.73
C LEU A 64 -6.68 -12.46 -9.37
N VAL A 65 -7.82 -13.04 -9.67
CA VAL A 65 -9.13 -12.60 -9.17
C VAL A 65 -9.16 -12.70 -7.65
N TRP A 66 -8.72 -13.83 -7.07
CA TRP A 66 -8.60 -13.95 -5.61
C TRP A 66 -7.59 -12.94 -5.04
N ALA A 67 -6.45 -12.71 -5.69
CA ALA A 67 -5.50 -11.68 -5.28
C ALA A 67 -6.14 -10.29 -5.26
N GLY A 68 -6.97 -9.96 -6.25
CA GLY A 68 -7.74 -8.71 -6.31
C GLY A 68 -8.77 -8.58 -5.19
N LEU A 69 -9.52 -9.65 -4.88
CA LEU A 69 -10.49 -9.65 -3.78
C LEU A 69 -9.80 -9.54 -2.41
N ILE A 70 -8.72 -10.28 -2.20
CA ILE A 70 -7.90 -10.20 -0.98
C ILE A 70 -7.31 -8.79 -0.85
N GLY A 71 -6.79 -8.23 -1.96
CA GLY A 71 -6.28 -6.87 -2.00
C GLY A 71 -7.33 -5.83 -1.63
N LEU A 72 -8.55 -5.93 -2.20
CA LEU A 72 -9.66 -5.05 -1.86
C LEU A 72 -9.99 -5.08 -0.36
N LEU A 73 -10.12 -6.27 0.21
CA LEU A 73 -10.38 -6.44 1.65
C LEU A 73 -9.25 -5.85 2.49
N SER A 74 -8.00 -6.03 2.05
CA SER A 74 -6.83 -5.47 2.72
C SER A 74 -6.81 -3.94 2.68
N TYR A 75 -7.14 -3.31 1.54
CA TYR A 75 -7.30 -1.85 1.44
C TYR A 75 -8.38 -1.33 2.37
N LEU A 76 -9.55 -1.97 2.39
CA LEU A 76 -10.64 -1.56 3.25
C LEU A 76 -10.27 -1.73 4.73
N ALA A 77 -9.63 -2.82 5.11
CA ALA A 77 -9.14 -3.05 6.47
C ALA A 77 -8.08 -2.01 6.87
N PHE A 78 -7.10 -1.76 6.02
CA PHE A 78 -6.05 -0.76 6.24
C PHE A 78 -6.63 0.64 6.45
N TYR A 79 -7.52 1.09 5.56
CA TYR A 79 -8.09 2.43 5.68
C TYR A 79 -9.00 2.58 6.90
N GLN A 80 -9.69 1.50 7.33
CA GLN A 80 -10.41 1.50 8.59
C GLN A 80 -9.45 1.52 9.79
N ALA A 81 -8.34 0.77 9.75
CA ALA A 81 -7.32 0.81 10.79
C ALA A 81 -6.76 2.22 10.97
N VAL A 82 -6.41 2.90 9.86
CA VAL A 82 -5.92 4.29 9.86
C VAL A 82 -6.98 5.28 10.35
N ALA A 83 -8.26 5.03 10.08
CA ALA A 83 -9.36 5.88 10.56
C ALA A 83 -9.64 5.75 12.06
N ILE A 84 -9.26 4.64 12.69
CA ILE A 84 -9.45 4.35 14.12
C ILE A 84 -8.17 4.63 14.92
N GLY A 85 -7.03 4.20 14.39
CA GLY A 85 -5.72 4.27 15.06
C GLY A 85 -4.84 5.42 14.56
N SER A 86 -3.61 5.49 15.07
CA SER A 86 -2.63 6.44 14.53
C SER A 86 -2.14 5.99 13.15
N PRO A 87 -2.17 6.84 12.12
CA PRO A 87 -1.77 6.46 10.76
C PRO A 87 -0.37 5.86 10.66
N GLY A 88 0.60 6.42 11.36
CA GLY A 88 1.99 5.92 11.35
C GLY A 88 2.10 4.50 11.89
N LEU A 89 1.49 4.20 13.05
CA LEU A 89 1.54 2.86 13.63
C LEU A 89 0.78 1.84 12.76
N MET A 90 -0.40 2.21 12.23
CA MET A 90 -1.18 1.32 11.39
C MET A 90 -0.47 1.02 10.07
N SER A 91 0.16 2.02 9.47
CA SER A 91 0.99 1.84 8.27
C SER A 91 2.17 0.92 8.51
N ALA A 92 2.85 1.04 9.66
CA ALA A 92 3.95 0.15 9.98
C ALA A 92 3.52 -1.29 10.22
N ILE A 93 2.42 -1.50 10.94
CA ILE A 93 1.89 -2.87 11.11
C ILE A 93 1.53 -3.45 9.75
N SER A 94 0.80 -2.70 8.91
CA SER A 94 0.45 -3.16 7.56
C SER A 94 1.67 -3.40 6.68
N SER A 95 2.74 -2.64 6.82
CA SER A 95 3.96 -2.81 6.00
C SER A 95 4.74 -4.08 6.31
N THR A 96 4.43 -4.78 7.40
CA THR A 96 4.98 -6.13 7.64
C THR A 96 4.55 -7.16 6.58
N TYR A 97 3.69 -6.76 5.63
CA TYR A 97 3.32 -7.55 4.46
C TYR A 97 4.54 -8.06 3.67
N GLY A 98 5.64 -7.27 3.64
CA GLY A 98 6.87 -7.68 2.97
C GLY A 98 7.48 -8.94 3.57
N GLY A 99 7.42 -9.09 4.91
CA GLY A 99 7.82 -10.32 5.60
C GLY A 99 6.91 -11.51 5.27
N VAL A 100 5.59 -11.29 5.21
CA VAL A 100 4.62 -12.33 4.84
C VAL A 100 4.86 -12.80 3.39
N ALA A 101 5.01 -11.86 2.45
CA ALA A 101 5.29 -12.19 1.05
C ALA A 101 6.63 -12.90 0.88
N ALA A 102 7.67 -12.49 1.63
CA ALA A 102 8.98 -13.14 1.61
C ALA A 102 8.92 -14.59 2.14
N ILE A 103 8.21 -14.81 3.24
CA ILE A 103 8.01 -16.18 3.78
C ILE A 103 7.29 -17.06 2.74
N LEU A 104 6.21 -16.55 2.14
CA LEU A 104 5.48 -17.28 1.11
C LEU A 104 6.35 -17.59 -0.12
N ALA A 105 7.17 -16.63 -0.57
CA ALA A 105 8.09 -16.84 -1.69
C ALA A 105 9.14 -17.91 -1.38
N VAL A 106 9.72 -17.90 -0.19
CA VAL A 106 10.68 -18.92 0.25
C VAL A 106 10.01 -20.30 0.33
N VAL A 107 8.83 -20.38 0.94
CA VAL A 107 8.15 -21.68 1.18
C VAL A 107 7.50 -22.24 -0.06
N LEU A 108 6.85 -21.41 -0.88
CA LEU A 108 6.03 -21.87 -2.00
C LEU A 108 6.72 -21.78 -3.36
N LEU A 109 7.58 -20.76 -3.59
CA LEU A 109 8.38 -20.67 -4.81
C LEU A 109 9.75 -21.32 -4.68
N GLY A 110 10.16 -21.71 -3.47
CA GLY A 110 11.48 -22.27 -3.22
C GLY A 110 12.61 -21.25 -3.37
N GLU A 111 12.32 -19.94 -3.24
CA GLU A 111 13.34 -18.90 -3.28
C GLU A 111 14.36 -19.12 -2.16
N ARG A 112 15.65 -19.05 -2.51
CA ARG A 112 16.73 -19.20 -1.54
C ARG A 112 17.28 -17.83 -1.20
N LEU A 113 17.03 -17.40 0.02
CA LEU A 113 17.68 -16.21 0.57
C LEU A 113 19.02 -16.59 1.16
N THR A 114 20.03 -15.78 0.89
CA THR A 114 21.32 -15.87 1.60
C THR A 114 21.14 -15.50 3.07
N GLY A 115 22.09 -15.82 3.93
CA GLY A 115 22.06 -15.37 5.34
C GLY A 115 21.96 -13.83 5.45
N LEU A 116 22.62 -13.10 4.55
CA LEU A 116 22.53 -11.64 4.45
C LEU A 116 21.13 -11.19 4.05
N GLY A 117 20.48 -11.87 3.10
CA GLY A 117 19.12 -11.61 2.67
C GLY A 117 18.12 -11.77 3.82
N ILE A 118 18.23 -12.86 4.60
CA ILE A 118 17.38 -13.09 5.78
C ILE A 118 17.60 -11.98 6.81
N ALA A 119 18.85 -11.67 7.14
CA ALA A 119 19.17 -10.61 8.08
C ALA A 119 18.63 -9.25 7.61
N GLY A 120 18.74 -8.96 6.30
CA GLY A 120 18.22 -7.74 5.69
C GLY A 120 16.70 -7.60 5.81
N VAL A 121 15.95 -8.68 5.52
CA VAL A 121 14.47 -8.72 5.71
C VAL A 121 14.10 -8.48 7.16
N VAL A 122 14.75 -9.18 8.11
CA VAL A 122 14.47 -9.05 9.54
C VAL A 122 14.76 -7.64 10.03
N LEU A 123 15.89 -7.06 9.65
CA LEU A 123 16.24 -5.68 10.03
C LEU A 123 15.27 -4.67 9.42
N ALA A 124 14.86 -4.83 8.15
CA ALA A 124 13.88 -3.96 7.54
C ALA A 124 12.56 -3.95 8.33
N VAL A 125 12.03 -5.14 8.69
CA VAL A 125 10.80 -5.26 9.49
C VAL A 125 10.96 -4.64 10.89
N ILE A 126 12.05 -4.94 11.60
CA ILE A 126 12.32 -4.36 12.92
C ILE A 126 12.43 -2.83 12.83
N GLY A 127 13.17 -2.33 11.85
CA GLY A 127 13.37 -0.91 11.63
C GLY A 127 12.05 -0.17 11.34
N ILE A 128 11.16 -0.76 10.53
CA ILE A 128 9.83 -0.21 10.25
C ILE A 128 8.99 -0.11 11.53
N VAL A 129 8.94 -1.17 12.33
CA VAL A 129 8.20 -1.18 13.60
C VAL A 129 8.72 -0.11 14.55
N LEU A 130 10.05 0.03 14.66
CA LEU A 130 10.67 1.06 15.51
C LEU A 130 10.42 2.48 14.99
N ALA A 131 10.53 2.70 13.67
CA ALA A 131 10.29 4.01 13.06
C ALA A 131 8.84 4.48 13.27
N ALA A 132 7.89 3.55 13.30
CA ALA A 132 6.48 3.87 13.52
C ALA A 132 6.06 3.93 15.00
N ALA A 133 6.78 3.27 15.88
CA ALA A 133 6.49 3.26 17.33
C ALA A 133 6.90 4.58 18.05
N GLY A 134 7.28 5.62 17.32
CA GLY A 134 7.46 6.95 17.88
C GLY A 134 6.17 7.49 18.50
N PRO A 135 6.23 8.48 19.43
CA PRO A 135 5.03 9.15 19.90
C PRO A 135 4.29 9.64 18.67
N GLY A 136 3.07 9.11 18.50
CA GLY A 136 2.24 9.50 17.37
C GLY A 136 2.08 11.00 17.41
N THR A 137 2.80 11.71 16.56
CA THR A 137 2.44 13.08 16.26
C THR A 137 0.97 12.99 15.82
N PRO A 138 0.05 13.69 16.47
CA PRO A 138 -1.30 13.83 15.92
C PRO A 138 -1.07 14.20 14.46
N ALA A 139 -1.68 13.47 13.51
CA ALA A 139 -1.66 13.90 12.12
C ALA A 139 -1.84 15.41 12.14
N PRO A 140 -0.94 16.23 11.55
CA PRO A 140 -1.01 17.65 11.72
C PRO A 140 -2.47 18.01 11.54
N ALA A 141 -3.10 18.57 12.55
CA ALA A 141 -4.33 19.27 12.36
C ALA A 141 -3.95 20.33 11.33
N ALA A 142 -4.08 19.98 10.05
CA ALA A 142 -3.99 20.98 9.00
C ALA A 142 -4.84 22.11 9.52
N ALA A 143 -4.22 23.28 9.75
CA ALA A 143 -4.79 24.42 10.41
C ALA A 143 -6.30 24.43 10.13
N ALA A 144 -7.11 24.25 11.18
CA ALA A 144 -8.54 24.09 11.01
C ALA A 144 -8.96 25.20 10.07
N PRO A 145 -9.65 24.94 8.95
CA PRO A 145 -10.10 26.02 8.10
C PRO A 145 -10.96 26.92 8.97
N THR A 146 -10.43 28.10 9.28
CA THR A 146 -11.17 29.16 9.98
C THR A 146 -12.12 29.77 8.98
N GLY A 147 -13.27 29.12 8.74
CA GLY A 147 -14.31 29.61 7.86
C GLY A 147 -15.68 29.06 8.28
N PRO A 148 -16.76 29.77 8.00
CA PRO A 148 -18.14 29.33 8.31
C PRO A 148 -18.51 28.16 7.38
N GLY A 149 -18.17 26.97 7.77
CA GLY A 149 -18.31 25.69 7.06
C GLY A 149 -17.48 24.58 7.68
N ALA A 150 -16.65 24.89 8.68
CA ALA A 150 -15.68 24.02 9.33
C ALA A 150 -16.28 22.92 10.24
N ALA A 151 -17.57 22.67 10.19
CA ALA A 151 -18.24 21.67 11.02
C ALA A 151 -18.34 20.27 10.39
N VAL A 152 -17.38 19.91 9.51
CA VAL A 152 -17.11 18.49 9.21
C VAL A 152 -15.82 18.12 9.92
N SER A 153 -15.85 18.19 11.24
CA SER A 153 -14.87 17.50 12.08
C SER A 153 -14.95 16.03 11.68
N GLY A 154 -13.86 15.55 11.02
CA GLY A 154 -13.68 14.14 10.76
C GLY A 154 -13.85 13.42 12.10
N ARG A 155 -15.02 12.82 12.30
CA ARG A 155 -15.31 11.99 13.46
C ARG A 155 -14.25 10.90 13.48
N VAL A 156 -13.23 11.06 14.34
CA VAL A 156 -12.40 9.92 14.76
C VAL A 156 -13.42 8.86 15.19
N ARG A 157 -13.59 7.84 14.39
CA ARG A 157 -14.54 6.77 14.70
C ARG A 157 -14.02 6.15 15.98
N SER A 158 -14.83 6.23 17.04
CA SER A 158 -14.60 5.55 18.30
C SER A 158 -14.53 4.04 18.03
N GLY A 159 -13.34 3.51 17.91
CA GLY A 159 -13.07 2.09 17.82
C GLY A 159 -12.01 1.73 18.86
N SER A 160 -11.98 0.49 19.30
CA SER A 160 -10.95 0.07 20.25
C SER A 160 -9.58 0.05 19.56
N PRO A 161 -8.50 0.41 20.28
CA PRO A 161 -7.13 0.27 19.75
C PRO A 161 -6.84 -1.16 19.27
N ALA A 162 -7.39 -2.16 19.95
CA ALA A 162 -7.26 -3.57 19.55
C ALA A 162 -7.87 -3.84 18.17
N LEU A 163 -9.04 -3.26 17.86
CA LEU A 163 -9.65 -3.39 16.53
C LEU A 163 -8.77 -2.76 15.44
N ALA A 164 -8.20 -1.57 15.70
CA ALA A 164 -7.30 -0.92 14.74
C ALA A 164 -6.08 -1.81 14.43
N VAL A 165 -5.44 -2.35 15.46
CA VAL A 165 -4.30 -3.27 15.32
C VAL A 165 -4.70 -4.55 14.56
N SER A 166 -5.85 -5.16 14.91
CA SER A 166 -6.33 -6.37 14.22
C SER A 166 -6.59 -6.12 12.74
N LEU A 167 -7.18 -4.99 12.38
CA LEU A 167 -7.41 -4.60 10.99
C LEU A 167 -6.09 -4.35 10.24
N ALA A 168 -5.11 -3.72 10.89
CA ALA A 168 -3.80 -3.51 10.31
C ALA A 168 -3.03 -4.83 10.09
N LEU A 169 -3.11 -5.78 11.03
CA LEU A 169 -2.54 -7.12 10.87
C LEU A 169 -3.25 -7.91 9.76
N LEU A 170 -4.59 -7.85 9.71
CA LEU A 170 -5.35 -8.46 8.63
C LEU A 170 -4.92 -7.91 7.27
N SER A 171 -4.75 -6.60 7.16
CA SER A 171 -4.27 -5.98 5.92
C SER A 171 -2.84 -6.41 5.58
N ALA A 172 -1.95 -6.55 6.57
CA ALA A 172 -0.58 -7.04 6.35
C ALA A 172 -0.56 -8.45 5.76
N VAL A 173 -1.35 -9.37 6.31
CA VAL A 173 -1.47 -10.73 5.79
C VAL A 173 -2.03 -10.71 4.37
N GLY A 174 -3.11 -9.99 4.13
CA GLY A 174 -3.74 -9.95 2.81
C GLY A 174 -2.86 -9.28 1.75
N TYR A 175 -2.17 -8.18 2.07
CA TYR A 175 -1.19 -7.57 1.17
C TYR A 175 0.01 -8.50 0.92
N GLY A 176 0.44 -9.26 1.93
CA GLY A 176 1.52 -10.24 1.78
C GLY A 176 1.14 -11.37 0.83
N VAL A 177 -0.05 -11.95 1.00
CA VAL A 177 -0.59 -12.97 0.08
C VAL A 177 -0.79 -12.40 -1.32
N GLY A 178 -1.40 -11.22 -1.43
CA GLY A 178 -1.59 -10.54 -2.72
C GLY A 178 -0.27 -10.21 -3.41
N GLY A 179 0.71 -9.71 -2.67
CA GLY A 179 2.05 -9.40 -3.19
C GLY A 179 2.80 -10.65 -3.66
N TYR A 180 2.70 -11.76 -2.90
CA TYR A 180 3.23 -13.05 -3.32
C TYR A 180 2.61 -13.51 -4.64
N LEU A 181 1.27 -13.55 -4.74
CA LEU A 181 0.56 -13.97 -5.94
C LEU A 181 0.89 -13.07 -7.15
N LEU A 182 0.90 -11.76 -6.96
CA LEU A 182 1.30 -10.82 -8.00
C LEU A 182 2.74 -11.07 -8.45
N GLY A 183 3.65 -11.34 -7.51
CA GLY A 183 5.04 -11.66 -7.81
C GLY A 183 5.18 -12.96 -8.61
N GLU A 184 4.57 -14.04 -8.15
CA GLU A 184 4.57 -15.33 -8.81
C GLU A 184 4.04 -15.23 -10.25
N TYR A 185 2.87 -14.61 -10.42
CA TYR A 185 2.27 -14.50 -11.76
C TYR A 185 2.94 -13.45 -12.64
N SER A 186 3.63 -12.47 -12.07
CA SER A 186 4.48 -11.56 -12.86
C SER A 186 5.69 -12.28 -13.48
N GLN A 187 6.24 -13.28 -12.81
CA GLN A 187 7.29 -14.12 -13.38
C GLN A 187 6.79 -15.01 -14.52
N ARG A 188 5.55 -15.51 -14.44
CA ARG A 188 4.97 -16.47 -15.39
C ARG A 188 4.25 -15.83 -16.58
N SER A 189 3.58 -14.70 -16.36
CA SER A 189 2.62 -14.12 -17.33
C SER A 189 2.95 -12.68 -17.72
N GLY A 190 4.10 -12.17 -17.29
CA GLY A 190 4.49 -10.78 -17.51
C GLY A 190 4.00 -9.83 -16.42
N TRP A 191 4.66 -8.70 -16.32
CA TRP A 191 4.60 -7.82 -15.15
C TRP A 191 3.37 -6.89 -15.07
N LEU A 192 2.62 -6.68 -16.14
CA LEU A 192 1.48 -5.75 -16.14
C LEU A 192 0.14 -6.44 -15.94
N MET A 193 -0.10 -7.55 -16.63
CA MET A 193 -1.42 -8.20 -16.64
C MET A 193 -1.88 -8.70 -15.28
N PRO A 194 -1.02 -9.25 -14.40
CA PRO A 194 -1.43 -9.59 -13.04
C PRO A 194 -2.00 -8.39 -12.27
N GLY A 195 -1.37 -7.23 -12.39
CA GLY A 195 -1.86 -5.99 -11.77
C GLY A 195 -3.17 -5.49 -12.37
N VAL A 196 -3.33 -5.54 -13.70
CA VAL A 196 -4.59 -5.16 -14.38
C VAL A 196 -5.74 -6.04 -13.90
N ILE A 197 -5.55 -7.36 -13.82
CA ILE A 197 -6.59 -8.30 -13.39
C ILE A 197 -6.94 -8.07 -11.92
N ALA A 198 -5.95 -7.98 -11.03
CA ALA A 198 -6.17 -7.81 -9.61
C ALA A 198 -6.86 -6.46 -9.29
N HIS A 199 -6.37 -5.34 -9.84
CA HIS A 199 -7.01 -4.03 -9.66
C HIS A 199 -8.39 -3.96 -10.32
N GLY A 200 -8.52 -4.49 -11.53
CA GLY A 200 -9.80 -4.57 -12.23
C GLY A 200 -10.84 -5.35 -11.42
N THR A 201 -10.45 -6.48 -10.82
CA THR A 201 -11.31 -7.25 -9.93
C THR A 201 -11.75 -6.43 -8.71
N SER A 202 -10.82 -5.70 -8.08
CA SER A 202 -11.13 -4.84 -6.94
C SER A 202 -12.17 -3.76 -7.32
N VAL A 203 -12.00 -3.12 -8.48
CA VAL A 203 -12.94 -2.11 -9.00
C VAL A 203 -14.31 -2.71 -9.26
N LEU A 204 -14.37 -3.84 -9.97
CA LEU A 204 -15.64 -4.50 -10.33
C LEU A 204 -16.38 -5.00 -9.09
N ALA A 205 -15.68 -5.63 -8.15
CA ALA A 205 -16.25 -6.10 -6.89
C ALA A 205 -16.83 -4.95 -6.06
N LEU A 206 -16.06 -3.87 -5.89
CA LEU A 206 -16.51 -2.72 -5.10
C LEU A 206 -17.63 -1.95 -5.80
N ALA A 207 -17.57 -1.78 -7.11
CA ALA A 207 -18.64 -1.17 -7.89
C ALA A 207 -19.94 -1.98 -7.83
N GLY A 208 -19.85 -3.31 -7.86
CA GLY A 208 -21.00 -4.21 -7.72
C GLY A 208 -21.66 -4.15 -6.33
N VAL A 209 -20.88 -3.95 -5.27
CA VAL A 209 -21.39 -3.83 -3.89
C VAL A 209 -21.89 -2.41 -3.59
N LEU A 210 -21.41 -1.40 -4.30
CA LEU A 210 -21.73 0.02 -4.04
C LEU A 210 -23.25 0.33 -4.01
N PRO A 211 -24.11 -0.23 -4.90
CA PRO A 211 -25.55 -0.02 -4.83
C PRO A 211 -26.19 -0.54 -3.54
N LEU A 212 -25.62 -1.61 -2.94
CA LEU A 212 -26.12 -2.18 -1.68
C LEU A 212 -25.80 -1.29 -0.47
N LEU A 213 -24.80 -0.40 -0.62
CA LEU A 213 -24.43 0.59 0.38
C LEU A 213 -25.32 1.85 0.31
N ARG A 214 -26.52 1.77 -0.31
CA ARG A 214 -27.50 2.85 -0.49
C ARG A 214 -27.85 3.55 0.83
N GLY A 215 -28.03 4.87 0.76
CA GLY A 215 -28.29 5.75 1.93
C GLY A 215 -27.05 6.45 2.48
N ARG A 216 -25.86 6.11 2.00
CA ARG A 216 -24.60 6.72 2.40
C ARG A 216 -24.04 7.57 1.26
N ASN A 217 -24.67 8.70 0.95
CA ASN A 217 -24.27 9.68 -0.09
C ASN A 217 -22.80 10.15 0.11
N GLY A 218 -21.83 9.26 -0.11
CA GLY A 218 -20.42 9.57 0.00
C GLY A 218 -19.86 10.42 -1.15
N TRP A 219 -20.64 10.59 -2.22
CA TRP A 219 -20.30 11.42 -3.39
C TRP A 219 -20.64 12.89 -3.21
N ARG A 220 -21.52 13.25 -2.26
CA ARG A 220 -21.89 14.64 -2.03
C ARG A 220 -20.77 15.37 -1.31
N GLY A 221 -20.33 16.49 -1.88
CA GLY A 221 -19.32 17.37 -1.28
C GLY A 221 -17.88 17.03 -1.65
N LEU A 222 -17.64 16.17 -2.67
CA LEU A 222 -16.31 15.99 -3.23
C LEU A 222 -15.94 17.22 -4.05
N ASP A 223 -14.94 17.96 -3.59
CA ASP A 223 -14.34 19.06 -4.34
C ASP A 223 -13.25 18.55 -5.30
N LEU A 224 -12.87 19.38 -6.26
CA LEU A 224 -11.87 19.06 -7.27
C LEU A 224 -10.51 18.71 -6.64
N ALA A 225 -10.17 19.36 -5.52
CA ALA A 225 -8.93 19.07 -4.79
C ALA A 225 -8.93 17.65 -4.22
N THR A 226 -10.04 17.20 -3.63
CA THR A 226 -10.17 15.83 -3.12
C THR A 226 -10.10 14.79 -4.23
N LEU A 227 -10.74 15.05 -5.39
CA LEU A 227 -10.62 14.20 -6.57
C LEU A 227 -9.18 14.17 -7.09
N GLY A 228 -8.47 15.30 -7.09
CA GLY A 228 -7.05 15.39 -7.43
C GLY A 228 -6.18 14.52 -6.51
N TRP A 229 -6.40 14.56 -5.18
CA TRP A 229 -5.68 13.71 -4.24
C TRP A 229 -5.94 12.21 -4.46
N MET A 230 -7.19 11.83 -4.75
CA MET A 230 -7.52 10.44 -5.11
C MET A 230 -6.86 10.01 -6.42
N ALA A 231 -6.77 10.93 -7.41
CA ALA A 231 -6.12 10.64 -8.67
C ALA A 231 -4.61 10.41 -8.49
N VAL A 232 -3.94 11.28 -7.73
CA VAL A 232 -2.52 11.11 -7.41
C VAL A 232 -2.30 9.79 -6.63
N ALA A 233 -3.19 9.48 -5.67
CA ALA A 233 -3.12 8.23 -4.93
C ALA A 233 -3.22 7.02 -5.87
N GLY A 234 -4.17 7.02 -6.81
CA GLY A 234 -4.36 5.91 -7.74
C GLY A 234 -3.22 5.77 -8.75
N LEU A 235 -2.71 6.87 -9.28
CA LEU A 235 -1.55 6.85 -10.20
C LEU A 235 -0.29 6.35 -9.49
N ALA A 236 -0.02 6.86 -8.28
CA ALA A 236 1.13 6.45 -7.50
C ALA A 236 1.06 4.97 -7.08
N ASP A 237 -0.14 4.48 -6.70
CA ASP A 237 -0.39 3.08 -6.37
C ASP A 237 -0.14 2.17 -7.58
N ALA A 238 -0.71 2.50 -8.73
CA ALA A 238 -0.55 1.72 -9.95
C ALA A 238 0.89 1.73 -10.48
N ALA A 239 1.59 2.87 -10.41
CA ALA A 239 3.00 2.96 -10.75
C ALA A 239 3.87 2.11 -9.80
N ALA A 240 3.56 2.13 -8.50
CA ALA A 240 4.22 1.29 -7.52
C ALA A 240 4.00 -0.19 -7.79
N LEU A 241 2.75 -0.59 -8.12
CA LEU A 241 2.42 -1.94 -8.48
C LEU A 241 3.15 -2.40 -9.74
N ALA A 242 3.20 -1.56 -10.78
CA ALA A 242 3.95 -1.84 -11.99
C ALA A 242 5.46 -2.03 -11.69
N ALA A 243 6.02 -1.16 -10.86
CA ALA A 243 7.40 -1.29 -10.40
C ALA A 243 7.61 -2.57 -9.59
N TYR A 244 6.74 -2.87 -8.63
CA TYR A 244 6.79 -4.10 -7.85
C TYR A 244 6.76 -5.35 -8.75
N SER A 245 5.78 -5.42 -9.65
CA SER A 245 5.62 -6.54 -10.58
C SER A 245 6.82 -6.68 -11.53
N ARG A 246 7.40 -5.56 -11.98
CA ARG A 246 8.64 -5.62 -12.78
C ARG A 246 9.82 -6.10 -11.96
N GLY A 247 9.93 -5.64 -10.71
CA GLY A 247 10.98 -6.07 -9.79
C GLY A 247 10.92 -7.56 -9.49
N THR A 248 9.73 -8.10 -9.27
CA THR A 248 9.51 -9.54 -9.02
C THR A 248 9.71 -10.38 -10.28
N GLN A 249 9.38 -9.84 -11.46
CA GLN A 249 9.60 -10.53 -12.73
C GLN A 249 11.08 -10.78 -13.02
N ILE A 250 11.95 -9.82 -12.71
CA ILE A 250 13.39 -9.89 -13.04
C ILE A 250 14.28 -10.27 -11.84
N GLY A 251 13.67 -10.44 -10.66
CA GLY A 251 14.37 -10.74 -9.41
C GLY A 251 13.51 -11.57 -8.47
N GLN A 252 13.98 -11.68 -7.23
CA GLN A 252 13.27 -12.45 -6.21
C GLN A 252 12.07 -11.68 -5.65
N VAL A 253 10.95 -12.38 -5.46
CA VAL A 253 9.73 -11.85 -4.85
C VAL A 253 10.02 -11.42 -3.41
N ALA A 254 10.74 -12.26 -2.65
CA ALA A 254 11.09 -12.00 -1.25
C ALA A 254 11.84 -10.68 -1.07
N ILE A 255 12.89 -10.44 -1.89
CA ILE A 255 13.70 -9.22 -1.81
C ILE A 255 12.89 -7.99 -2.23
N THR A 256 12.15 -8.10 -3.34
CA THR A 256 11.35 -7.00 -3.86
C THR A 256 10.26 -6.60 -2.85
N ALA A 257 9.58 -7.59 -2.24
CA ALA A 257 8.57 -7.36 -1.22
C ALA A 257 9.15 -6.70 0.04
N ALA A 258 10.30 -7.18 0.53
CA ALA A 258 10.96 -6.62 1.69
C ALA A 258 11.37 -5.15 1.48
N ILE A 259 11.94 -4.84 0.30
CA ILE A 259 12.35 -3.46 -0.03
C ILE A 259 11.12 -2.56 -0.20
N SER A 260 10.08 -3.02 -0.89
CA SER A 260 8.88 -2.22 -1.11
C SER A 260 8.10 -1.95 0.19
N SER A 261 8.22 -2.81 1.19
CA SER A 261 7.55 -2.66 2.49
C SER A 261 8.06 -1.52 3.35
N ILE A 262 9.17 -0.88 2.97
CA ILE A 262 9.68 0.33 3.65
C ILE A 262 8.87 1.60 3.30
N TYR A 263 7.83 1.52 2.49
CA TYR A 263 7.00 2.64 2.06
C TYR A 263 6.55 3.60 3.19
N PRO A 264 6.36 3.19 4.48
CA PRO A 264 5.97 4.11 5.54
C PRO A 264 7.02 5.17 5.87
N VAL A 265 8.28 4.98 5.42
CA VAL A 265 9.33 6.00 5.55
C VAL A 265 8.98 7.24 4.73
N ILE A 266 8.23 7.10 3.64
CA ILE A 266 7.87 8.24 2.78
C ILE A 266 6.91 9.22 3.46
N PRO A 267 5.73 8.79 4.01
CA PRO A 267 4.90 9.68 4.80
C PRO A 267 5.65 10.29 6.01
N LEU A 268 6.56 9.54 6.63
CA LEU A 268 7.39 10.05 7.72
C LEU A 268 8.34 11.16 7.23
N ALA A 269 9.04 10.94 6.10
CA ALA A 269 9.90 11.95 5.48
C ALA A 269 9.10 13.21 5.07
N PHE A 270 7.88 13.03 4.56
CA PHE A 270 6.98 14.12 4.24
C PHE A 270 6.63 14.96 5.47
N GLY A 271 6.34 14.32 6.62
CA GLY A 271 6.10 14.99 7.90
C GLY A 271 7.30 15.86 8.33
N VAL A 272 8.51 15.32 8.22
CA VAL A 272 9.73 16.04 8.59
C VAL A 272 10.02 17.21 7.65
N LEU A 273 10.02 16.97 6.35
CA LEU A 273 10.48 17.93 5.34
C LEU A 273 9.48 19.07 5.09
N LEU A 274 8.17 18.76 5.10
CA LEU A 274 7.13 19.75 4.76
C LEU A 274 6.39 20.30 5.98
N LEU A 275 6.31 19.53 7.07
CA LEU A 275 5.58 19.94 8.27
C LEU A 275 6.52 20.34 9.39
N GLY A 276 7.85 20.21 9.22
CA GLY A 276 8.84 20.56 10.22
C GLY A 276 8.81 19.66 11.46
N GLU A 277 8.26 18.43 11.34
CA GLU A 277 8.16 17.49 12.45
C GLU A 277 9.55 17.06 12.91
N ARG A 278 9.74 16.91 14.23
CA ARG A 278 10.99 16.42 14.80
C ARG A 278 10.89 14.91 15.03
N LEU A 279 11.84 14.16 14.46
CA LEU A 279 11.93 12.74 14.69
C LEU A 279 12.33 12.44 16.14
N SER A 280 11.63 11.51 16.76
CA SER A 280 12.04 10.93 18.04
C SER A 280 13.30 10.06 17.84
N ARG A 281 14.05 9.83 18.93
CA ARG A 281 15.22 8.94 18.91
C ARG A 281 14.88 7.53 18.42
N ARG A 282 13.67 7.03 18.72
CA ARG A 282 13.18 5.71 18.26
C ARG A 282 12.96 5.69 16.75
N GLN A 283 12.35 6.73 16.20
CA GLN A 283 12.15 6.87 14.76
C GLN A 283 13.48 6.93 14.00
N LEU A 284 14.43 7.72 14.53
CA LEU A 284 15.77 7.80 13.94
C LEU A 284 16.49 6.44 13.99
N ALA A 285 16.46 5.75 15.12
CA ALA A 285 17.00 4.38 15.24
C ALA A 285 16.33 3.42 14.23
N GLY A 286 15.02 3.47 14.10
CA GLY A 286 14.27 2.69 13.10
C GLY A 286 14.74 2.94 11.67
N ILE A 287 14.93 4.21 11.28
CA ILE A 287 15.44 4.58 9.96
C ILE A 287 16.86 4.02 9.73
N VAL A 288 17.76 4.15 10.71
CA VAL A 288 19.12 3.59 10.60
C VAL A 288 19.08 2.08 10.41
N ILE A 289 18.22 1.36 11.15
CA ILE A 289 18.06 -0.09 11.04
C ILE A 289 17.48 -0.46 9.66
N ILE A 290 16.52 0.32 9.13
CA ILE A 290 16.00 0.11 7.76
C ILE A 290 17.13 0.23 6.73
N ILE A 291 17.94 1.28 6.84
CA ILE A 291 19.08 1.50 5.92
C ILE A 291 20.07 0.33 5.98
N ALA A 292 20.40 -0.13 7.20
CA ALA A 292 21.25 -1.30 7.37
C ALA A 292 20.63 -2.56 6.72
N GLY A 293 19.34 -2.80 6.92
CA GLY A 293 18.61 -3.87 6.26
C GLY A 293 18.65 -3.79 4.73
N LEU A 294 18.45 -2.60 4.16
CA LEU A 294 18.55 -2.37 2.71
C LEU A 294 19.95 -2.64 2.16
N VAL A 295 21.00 -2.24 2.88
CA VAL A 295 22.38 -2.52 2.49
C VAL A 295 22.61 -4.03 2.43
N LEU A 296 22.18 -4.78 3.45
CA LEU A 296 22.31 -6.25 3.46
C LEU A 296 21.51 -6.90 2.33
N LEU A 297 20.30 -6.42 2.03
CA LEU A 297 19.50 -6.90 0.89
C LEU A 297 20.16 -6.59 -0.46
N GLY A 298 20.95 -5.51 -0.52
CA GLY A 298 21.71 -5.18 -1.73
C GLY A 298 22.96 -6.01 -1.96
N MET A 299 23.44 -6.64 -0.91
CA MET A 299 24.63 -7.52 -0.93
C MET A 299 24.25 -9.01 -1.06
N ALA A 300 22.96 -9.34 -0.93
CA ALA A 300 22.43 -10.71 -0.94
C ALA A 300 22.16 -11.22 -2.35
#